data_f575716366a27f681ee28019c49c1cc0
#
_entry.id   f575716366a27f681ee28019c49c1cc0
#
_cell.length_a   1.000
_cell.length_b   1.000
_cell.length_c   1.000
_cell.angle_alpha   90.00
_cell.angle_beta   90.00
_cell.angle_gamma   90.00
#
_symmetry.space_group_name_H-M   'P 1'
#
loop_
_entity.id
_entity.type
_entity.pdbx_description
1 polymer ?
#
loop_
_entity_poly.entity_id
_entity_poly.type
_entity_poly.pdbx_seq_one_letter_code
_entity_poly.pdbx_strand_id
1 'polypeptide(L)'
;MGKQVYIIHGYGASPANHWFPWLKEKLIADGNQVSVLHMPNSSDPKKEEWLKTLANNIKNLDNNTYFITHSLGSITLLNYLEQLDPLPSFGGVILVSGFSEPLSILPSLDPFTVKKVDYKKIISATNSRAVIAAKDDHIVPFQLSKNLSKQLDTLFYPVEKGGHFLEEDGFITFPLVYDILNNMMKTE
;
A
#
# COMPACT_ATOMS: atom_id res chain seq x y z
N MET A 1 2.61 -7.10 22.60
CA MET A 1 2.10 -5.76 22.25
C MET A 1 1.47 -5.85 20.89
N GLY A 2 0.36 -5.11 20.64
CA GLY A 2 -0.24 -5.04 19.31
C GLY A 2 0.70 -4.38 18.31
N LYS A 3 0.57 -4.76 17.04
CA LYS A 3 1.35 -4.17 15.94
C LYS A 3 0.78 -2.79 15.55
N GLN A 4 1.60 -1.96 14.91
CA GLN A 4 1.18 -0.69 14.31
C GLN A 4 0.91 -0.90 12.82
N VAL A 5 -0.29 -0.61 12.35
CA VAL A 5 -0.68 -0.76 10.95
C VAL A 5 -1.07 0.59 10.36
N TYR A 6 -0.44 0.96 9.27
CA TYR A 6 -0.81 2.13 8.47
C TYR A 6 -1.49 1.68 7.18
N ILE A 7 -2.69 2.23 6.91
CA ILE A 7 -3.41 2.02 5.65
C ILE A 7 -3.34 3.33 4.86
N ILE A 8 -2.88 3.26 3.61
CA ILE A 8 -2.68 4.42 2.73
C ILE A 8 -3.53 4.23 1.49
N HIS A 9 -4.54 5.08 1.34
CA HIS A 9 -5.49 5.05 0.22
C HIS A 9 -4.89 5.59 -1.09
N GLY A 10 -5.62 5.41 -2.19
CA GLY A 10 -5.26 5.88 -3.51
C GLY A 10 -5.87 7.22 -3.92
N TYR A 11 -5.75 7.53 -5.22
CA TYR A 11 -6.34 8.68 -5.89
C TYR A 11 -7.86 8.73 -5.68
N GLY A 12 -8.40 9.91 -5.42
CA GLY A 12 -9.84 10.16 -5.27
C GLY A 12 -10.51 9.51 -4.06
N ALA A 13 -9.76 8.76 -3.24
CA ALA A 13 -10.29 8.07 -2.08
C ALA A 13 -10.08 8.83 -0.76
N SER A 14 -10.64 8.30 0.31
CA SER A 14 -10.52 8.77 1.69
C SER A 14 -10.44 7.59 2.65
N PRO A 15 -10.12 7.82 3.94
CA PRO A 15 -10.14 6.77 4.96
C PRO A 15 -11.49 6.05 5.16
N ALA A 16 -12.58 6.65 4.71
CA ALA A 16 -13.93 6.11 4.86
C ALA A 16 -14.39 5.23 3.68
N ASN A 17 -13.57 5.11 2.62
CA ASN A 17 -13.94 4.39 1.41
C ASN A 17 -13.55 2.90 1.44
N HIS A 18 -14.20 2.12 0.58
CA HIS A 18 -13.87 0.75 0.24
C HIS A 18 -13.81 -0.17 1.48
N TRP A 19 -12.85 -1.07 1.51
CA TRP A 19 -12.59 -2.04 2.57
C TRP A 19 -11.78 -1.48 3.76
N PHE A 20 -11.34 -0.21 3.71
CA PHE A 20 -10.47 0.36 4.74
C PHE A 20 -11.12 0.42 6.13
N PRO A 21 -12.39 0.89 6.29
CA PRO A 21 -13.05 0.89 7.60
C PRO A 21 -13.21 -0.52 8.19
N TRP A 22 -13.64 -1.48 7.36
CA TRP A 22 -13.79 -2.87 7.78
C TRP A 22 -12.45 -3.47 8.25
N LEU A 23 -11.38 -3.27 7.48
CA LEU A 23 -10.06 -3.79 7.83
C LEU A 23 -9.53 -3.16 9.12
N LYS A 24 -9.70 -1.85 9.27
CA LYS A 24 -9.34 -1.12 10.49
C LYS A 24 -10.04 -1.71 11.72
N GLU A 25 -11.36 -1.90 11.66
CA GLU A 25 -12.15 -2.47 12.77
C GLU A 25 -11.69 -3.88 13.13
N LYS A 26 -11.48 -4.73 12.12
CA LYS A 26 -10.97 -6.10 12.33
C LYS A 26 -9.62 -6.11 13.03
N LEU A 27 -8.66 -5.34 12.56
CA LEU A 27 -7.32 -5.30 13.12
C LEU A 27 -7.29 -4.68 14.53
N ILE A 28 -8.14 -3.69 14.81
CA ILE A 28 -8.30 -3.13 16.18
C ILE A 28 -8.88 -4.19 17.12
N ALA A 29 -9.87 -4.97 16.67
CA ALA A 29 -10.43 -6.06 17.47
C ALA A 29 -9.39 -7.14 17.81
N ASP A 30 -8.38 -7.34 16.96
CA ASP A 30 -7.23 -8.23 17.19
C ASP A 30 -6.15 -7.62 18.10
N GLY A 31 -6.37 -6.40 18.62
CA GLY A 31 -5.46 -5.72 19.54
C GLY A 31 -4.35 -4.89 18.88
N ASN A 32 -4.45 -4.63 17.57
CA ASN A 32 -3.50 -3.79 16.85
C ASN A 32 -3.86 -2.30 16.93
N GLN A 33 -2.87 -1.43 16.75
CA GLN A 33 -3.07 0.00 16.51
C GLN A 33 -3.17 0.24 15.00
N VAL A 34 -4.23 0.90 14.53
CA VAL A 34 -4.48 1.07 13.09
C VAL A 34 -4.77 2.53 12.75
N SER A 35 -4.00 3.06 11.82
CA SER A 35 -4.19 4.40 11.27
C SER A 35 -4.50 4.31 9.77
N VAL A 36 -5.70 4.69 9.36
CA VAL A 36 -5.98 4.95 7.94
C VAL A 36 -5.65 6.40 7.68
N LEU A 37 -4.59 6.66 6.92
CA LEU A 37 -4.08 8.01 6.72
C LEU A 37 -4.99 8.81 5.78
N HIS A 38 -5.31 10.04 6.16
CA HIS A 38 -5.99 10.99 5.29
C HIS A 38 -4.96 11.70 4.41
N MET A 39 -4.92 11.33 3.13
CA MET A 39 -4.03 11.96 2.16
C MET A 39 -4.67 13.23 1.60
N PRO A 40 -3.96 14.38 1.59
CA PRO A 40 -4.55 15.65 1.20
C PRO A 40 -4.87 15.68 -0.29
N ASN A 41 -5.95 16.42 -0.64
CA ASN A 41 -6.33 16.69 -2.02
C ASN A 41 -6.33 15.45 -2.93
N SER A 42 -6.95 14.36 -2.46
CA SER A 42 -6.82 13.04 -3.11
C SER A 42 -7.28 13.01 -4.58
N SER A 43 -8.15 13.94 -5.01
CA SER A 43 -8.57 14.09 -6.40
C SER A 43 -7.63 14.95 -7.27
N ASP A 44 -6.69 15.67 -6.66
CA ASP A 44 -5.59 16.41 -7.33
C ASP A 44 -4.32 16.30 -6.49
N PRO A 45 -3.76 15.07 -6.33
CA PRO A 45 -2.70 14.81 -5.38
C PRO A 45 -1.38 15.47 -5.81
N LYS A 46 -0.68 16.02 -4.82
CA LYS A 46 0.68 16.54 -4.99
C LYS A 46 1.65 15.62 -4.25
N LYS A 47 2.65 15.13 -4.97
CA LYS A 47 3.63 14.15 -4.43
C LYS A 47 4.25 14.62 -3.13
N GLU A 48 4.72 15.87 -3.08
CA GLU A 48 5.40 16.44 -1.92
C GLU A 48 4.48 16.53 -0.70
N GLU A 49 3.19 16.87 -0.89
CA GLU A 49 2.20 16.92 0.19
C GLU A 49 1.90 15.53 0.75
N TRP A 50 1.80 14.53 -0.13
CA TRP A 50 1.58 13.14 0.26
C TRP A 50 2.79 12.57 1.01
N LEU A 51 4.01 12.81 0.53
CA LEU A 51 5.24 12.41 1.22
C LEU A 51 5.37 13.08 2.59
N LYS A 52 5.07 14.38 2.69
CA LYS A 52 5.04 15.11 3.97
C LYS A 52 3.99 14.54 4.92
N THR A 53 2.84 14.14 4.41
CA THR A 53 1.78 13.50 5.21
C THR A 53 2.27 12.18 5.80
N LEU A 54 2.96 11.33 5.03
CA LEU A 54 3.56 10.11 5.55
C LEU A 54 4.60 10.43 6.64
N ALA A 55 5.51 11.37 6.39
CA ALA A 55 6.54 11.77 7.35
C ALA A 55 5.95 12.32 8.68
N ASN A 56 4.81 13.02 8.59
CA ASN A 56 4.14 13.56 9.77
C ASN A 56 3.39 12.51 10.60
N ASN A 57 2.96 11.41 9.99
CA ASN A 57 2.12 10.40 10.64
C ASN A 57 2.90 9.14 11.05
N ILE A 58 3.91 8.73 10.30
CA ILE A 58 4.74 7.57 10.61
C ILE A 58 5.83 8.01 11.58
N LYS A 59 5.60 7.82 12.89
CA LYS A 59 6.50 8.32 13.93
C LYS A 59 7.63 7.35 14.25
N ASN A 60 7.30 6.07 14.37
CA ASN A 60 8.27 5.02 14.68
C ASN A 60 8.18 3.96 13.59
N LEU A 61 9.29 3.69 12.94
CA LEU A 61 9.41 2.63 11.96
C LEU A 61 10.28 1.54 12.57
N ASP A 62 9.67 0.40 12.88
CA ASP A 62 10.32 -0.76 13.49
C ASP A 62 9.66 -2.07 13.02
N ASN A 63 10.15 -3.21 13.45
CA ASN A 63 9.63 -4.53 13.09
C ASN A 63 8.16 -4.77 13.50
N ASN A 64 7.55 -3.91 14.31
CA ASN A 64 6.12 -3.98 14.63
C ASN A 64 5.26 -3.10 13.72
N THR A 65 5.87 -2.41 12.76
CA THR A 65 5.19 -1.50 11.84
C THR A 65 4.88 -2.20 10.52
N TYR A 66 3.61 -2.19 10.12
CA TYR A 66 3.10 -2.78 8.88
C TYR A 66 2.38 -1.75 8.04
N PHE A 67 2.49 -1.90 6.73
CA PHE A 67 1.85 -1.02 5.76
C PHE A 67 0.90 -1.79 4.86
N ILE A 68 -0.28 -1.22 4.62
CA ILE A 68 -1.21 -1.67 3.60
C ILE A 68 -1.51 -0.48 2.72
N THR A 69 -1.32 -0.62 1.42
CA THR A 69 -1.52 0.47 0.47
C THR A 69 -2.50 0.06 -0.61
N HIS A 70 -3.19 1.05 -1.16
CA HIS A 70 -4.04 0.87 -2.31
C HIS A 70 -3.63 1.85 -3.42
N SER A 71 -3.47 1.32 -4.64
CA SER A 71 -3.26 2.12 -5.86
C SER A 71 -2.10 3.13 -5.71
N LEU A 72 -2.35 4.43 -5.89
CA LEU A 72 -1.38 5.52 -5.74
C LEU A 72 -0.65 5.50 -4.38
N GLY A 73 -1.32 5.04 -3.32
CA GLY A 73 -0.70 4.88 -2.00
C GLY A 73 0.54 3.98 -2.02
N SER A 74 0.61 3.02 -2.95
CA SER A 74 1.73 2.09 -3.08
C SER A 74 3.01 2.81 -3.51
N ILE A 75 2.99 3.52 -4.63
CA ILE A 75 4.18 4.26 -5.09
C ILE A 75 4.52 5.42 -4.15
N THR A 76 3.52 6.02 -3.50
CA THR A 76 3.75 7.05 -2.49
C THR A 76 4.55 6.50 -1.30
N LEU A 77 4.14 5.35 -0.76
CA LEU A 77 4.88 4.68 0.33
C LEU A 77 6.30 4.32 -0.09
N LEU A 78 6.48 3.72 -1.28
CA LEU A 78 7.80 3.33 -1.77
C LEU A 78 8.73 4.55 -1.91
N ASN A 79 8.23 5.66 -2.46
CA ASN A 79 8.97 6.92 -2.54
C ASN A 79 9.34 7.48 -1.16
N TYR A 80 8.45 7.35 -0.17
CA TYR A 80 8.71 7.79 1.20
C TYR A 80 9.81 6.94 1.85
N LEU A 81 9.67 5.61 1.81
CA LEU A 81 10.64 4.69 2.41
C LEU A 81 12.03 4.86 1.79
N GLU A 82 12.11 5.08 0.47
CA GLU A 82 13.37 5.30 -0.23
C GLU A 82 14.12 6.54 0.25
N GLN A 83 13.41 7.60 0.68
CA GLN A 83 14.01 8.83 1.19
C GLN A 83 14.63 8.70 2.58
N LEU A 84 14.22 7.69 3.36
CA LEU A 84 14.77 7.47 4.69
C LEU A 84 16.19 6.92 4.60
N ASP A 85 17.16 7.57 5.25
CA ASP A 85 18.55 7.13 5.24
C ASP A 85 19.18 7.25 6.64
N PRO A 86 19.49 6.12 7.31
CA PRO A 86 19.18 4.76 6.88
C PRO A 86 17.68 4.46 6.91
N LEU A 87 17.21 3.53 6.05
CA LEU A 87 15.86 2.97 6.17
C LEU A 87 15.84 1.93 7.28
N PRO A 88 15.10 2.15 8.39
CA PRO A 88 14.97 1.15 9.44
C PRO A 88 14.24 -0.11 8.95
N SER A 89 14.51 -1.25 9.58
CA SER A 89 13.70 -2.46 9.35
C SER A 89 12.27 -2.23 9.80
N PHE A 90 11.31 -2.88 9.10
CA PHE A 90 9.90 -2.83 9.45
C PHE A 90 9.22 -4.18 9.20
N GLY A 91 8.08 -4.40 9.85
CA GLY A 91 7.39 -5.69 9.89
C GLY A 91 6.95 -6.19 8.52
N GLY A 92 6.28 -5.36 7.72
CA GLY A 92 5.89 -5.81 6.39
C GLY A 92 5.05 -4.82 5.60
N VAL A 93 4.81 -5.15 4.33
CA VAL A 93 4.03 -4.32 3.41
C VAL A 93 3.16 -5.16 2.46
N ILE A 94 1.90 -4.73 2.30
CA ILE A 94 0.97 -5.25 1.29
C ILE A 94 0.60 -4.12 0.33
N LEU A 95 0.83 -4.33 -0.95
CA LEU A 95 0.52 -3.39 -2.02
C LEU A 95 -0.66 -3.92 -2.85
N VAL A 96 -1.82 -3.27 -2.74
CA VAL A 96 -3.05 -3.64 -3.44
C VAL A 96 -3.21 -2.76 -4.68
N SER A 97 -3.34 -3.35 -5.85
CA SER A 97 -3.35 -2.65 -7.16
C SER A 97 -2.22 -1.64 -7.27
N GLY A 98 -1.03 -1.98 -6.74
CA GLY A 98 0.14 -1.12 -6.73
C GLY A 98 0.80 -1.02 -8.09
N PHE A 99 1.42 0.13 -8.35
CA PHE A 99 2.19 0.41 -9.57
C PHE A 99 3.39 1.30 -9.26
N SER A 100 4.37 1.30 -10.14
CA SER A 100 5.55 2.18 -10.07
C SER A 100 5.95 2.76 -11.44
N GLU A 101 5.11 2.54 -12.44
CA GLU A 101 5.24 3.03 -13.80
C GLU A 101 4.08 3.99 -14.11
N PRO A 102 4.22 4.92 -15.07
CA PRO A 102 3.14 5.84 -15.45
C PRO A 102 1.85 5.13 -15.87
N LEU A 103 0.72 5.70 -15.48
CA LEU A 103 -0.61 5.24 -15.89
C LEU A 103 -1.10 6.10 -17.07
N SER A 104 -1.25 5.52 -18.25
CA SER A 104 -1.67 6.26 -19.47
C SER A 104 -3.01 6.97 -19.32
N ILE A 105 -3.92 6.43 -18.49
CA ILE A 105 -5.24 7.01 -18.22
C ILE A 105 -5.23 8.11 -17.16
N LEU A 106 -4.14 8.24 -16.38
CA LEU A 106 -3.99 9.20 -15.28
C LEU A 106 -2.62 9.89 -15.32
N PRO A 107 -2.30 10.65 -16.40
CA PRO A 107 -1.00 11.29 -16.54
C PRO A 107 -0.69 12.35 -15.47
N SER A 108 -1.71 12.85 -14.77
CA SER A 108 -1.54 13.74 -13.61
C SER A 108 -0.78 13.08 -12.44
N LEU A 109 -0.69 11.74 -12.42
CA LEU A 109 0.03 10.98 -11.40
C LEU A 109 1.51 10.71 -11.77
N ASP A 110 1.95 11.07 -12.98
CA ASP A 110 3.32 10.85 -13.44
C ASP A 110 4.39 11.39 -12.47
N PRO A 111 4.21 12.54 -11.78
CA PRO A 111 5.18 13.01 -10.79
C PRO A 111 5.55 11.99 -9.71
N PHE A 112 4.64 11.06 -9.39
CA PHE A 112 4.91 10.00 -8.40
C PHE A 112 5.82 8.89 -8.95
N THR A 113 5.87 8.68 -10.27
CA THR A 113 6.56 7.58 -10.94
C THR A 113 7.84 7.99 -11.67
N VAL A 114 8.14 9.29 -11.76
CA VAL A 114 9.34 9.82 -12.48
C VAL A 114 10.64 9.28 -11.91
N LYS A 115 10.76 9.22 -10.58
CA LYS A 115 11.96 8.70 -9.93
C LYS A 115 11.83 7.20 -9.75
N LYS A 116 12.83 6.45 -10.23
CA LYS A 116 12.91 5.01 -9.98
C LYS A 116 13.18 4.76 -8.50
N VAL A 117 12.42 3.82 -7.95
CA VAL A 117 12.58 3.35 -6.57
C VAL A 117 13.82 2.45 -6.47
N ASP A 118 14.61 2.60 -5.43
CA ASP A 118 15.62 1.62 -5.05
C ASP A 118 14.95 0.45 -4.32
N TYR A 119 14.53 -0.54 -5.10
CA TYR A 119 13.86 -1.73 -4.57
C TYR A 119 14.75 -2.55 -3.64
N LYS A 120 16.07 -2.57 -3.86
CA LYS A 120 17.01 -3.31 -3.00
C LYS A 120 16.99 -2.78 -1.58
N LYS A 121 16.89 -1.45 -1.42
CA LYS A 121 16.76 -0.80 -0.12
C LYS A 121 15.49 -1.28 0.61
N ILE A 122 14.35 -1.33 -0.11
CA ILE A 122 13.08 -1.81 0.47
C ILE A 122 13.16 -3.30 0.83
N ILE A 123 13.71 -4.12 -0.07
CA ILE A 123 13.88 -5.57 0.13
C ILE A 123 14.73 -5.85 1.38
N SER A 124 15.79 -5.07 1.58
CA SER A 124 16.68 -5.23 2.75
C SER A 124 16.03 -4.84 4.07
N ALA A 125 14.99 -3.99 4.04
CA ALA A 125 14.33 -3.47 5.24
C ALA A 125 13.23 -4.37 5.78
N THR A 126 12.64 -5.27 4.94
CA THR A 126 11.62 -6.23 5.39
C THR A 126 11.61 -7.48 4.52
N ASN A 127 11.40 -8.63 5.16
CA ASN A 127 11.20 -9.92 4.47
C ASN A 127 9.73 -10.18 4.13
N SER A 128 8.80 -9.47 4.78
CA SER A 128 7.35 -9.67 4.63
C SER A 128 6.75 -8.66 3.65
N ARG A 129 6.69 -9.05 2.38
CA ARG A 129 6.16 -8.23 1.29
C ARG A 129 5.13 -9.01 0.48
N ALA A 130 4.07 -8.36 0.01
CA ALA A 130 3.07 -8.94 -0.87
C ALA A 130 2.50 -7.91 -1.85
N VAL A 131 2.16 -8.34 -3.05
CA VAL A 131 1.40 -7.56 -4.03
C VAL A 131 0.14 -8.33 -4.39
N ILE A 132 -1.00 -7.63 -4.38
CA ILE A 132 -2.32 -8.16 -4.77
C ILE A 132 -2.80 -7.37 -5.98
N ALA A 133 -3.28 -8.04 -7.03
CA ALA A 133 -3.84 -7.38 -8.20
C ALA A 133 -4.91 -8.24 -8.86
N ALA A 134 -5.96 -7.59 -9.39
CA ALA A 134 -7.00 -8.25 -10.16
C ALA A 134 -6.67 -8.25 -11.65
N LYS A 135 -6.99 -9.35 -12.35
CA LYS A 135 -6.75 -9.47 -13.79
C LYS A 135 -7.63 -8.55 -14.63
N ASP A 136 -8.79 -8.19 -14.07
CA ASP A 136 -9.80 -7.31 -14.65
C ASP A 136 -9.73 -5.87 -14.13
N ASP A 137 -8.60 -5.48 -13.49
CA ASP A 137 -8.41 -4.10 -13.03
C ASP A 137 -8.39 -3.14 -14.23
N HIS A 138 -9.37 -2.23 -14.26
CA HIS A 138 -9.60 -1.29 -15.35
C HIS A 138 -8.88 0.06 -15.17
N ILE A 139 -8.20 0.25 -14.01
CA ILE A 139 -7.46 1.47 -13.67
C ILE A 139 -5.96 1.21 -13.71
N VAL A 140 -5.49 0.23 -12.95
CA VAL A 140 -4.09 -0.18 -12.95
C VAL A 140 -3.93 -1.49 -13.73
N PRO A 141 -3.36 -1.46 -14.94
CA PRO A 141 -3.14 -2.68 -15.70
C PRO A 141 -2.44 -3.75 -14.86
N PHE A 142 -3.02 -4.95 -14.80
CA PHE A 142 -2.52 -6.10 -14.04
C PHE A 142 -1.02 -6.32 -14.18
N GLN A 143 -0.48 -6.10 -15.40
CA GLN A 143 0.94 -6.30 -15.68
C GLN A 143 1.83 -5.34 -14.89
N LEU A 144 1.38 -4.12 -14.58
CA LEU A 144 2.16 -3.16 -13.79
C LEU A 144 2.34 -3.63 -12.35
N SER A 145 1.27 -4.12 -11.72
CA SER A 145 1.35 -4.72 -10.38
C SER A 145 2.21 -6.00 -10.38
N LYS A 146 2.12 -6.80 -11.43
CA LYS A 146 2.97 -7.99 -11.60
C LYS A 146 4.45 -7.62 -11.80
N ASN A 147 4.75 -6.55 -12.53
CA ASN A 147 6.11 -6.02 -12.65
C ASN A 147 6.63 -5.53 -11.30
N LEU A 148 5.80 -4.78 -10.55
CA LEU A 148 6.15 -4.31 -9.22
C LEU A 148 6.48 -5.47 -8.27
N SER A 149 5.71 -6.57 -8.29
CA SER A 149 5.99 -7.74 -7.47
C SER A 149 7.35 -8.38 -7.78
N LYS A 150 7.74 -8.43 -9.05
CA LYS A 150 9.06 -8.93 -9.47
C LYS A 150 10.19 -8.00 -9.02
N GLN A 151 10.00 -6.69 -9.15
CA GLN A 151 10.99 -5.70 -8.72
C GLN A 151 11.22 -5.74 -7.20
N LEU A 152 10.18 -6.02 -6.43
CA LEU A 152 10.24 -6.17 -4.97
C LEU A 152 10.62 -7.59 -4.52
N ASP A 153 10.83 -8.52 -5.44
CA ASP A 153 11.10 -9.94 -5.14
C ASP A 153 10.14 -10.48 -4.07
N THR A 154 8.84 -10.46 -4.38
CA THR A 154 7.81 -10.71 -3.38
C THR A 154 6.70 -11.64 -3.85
N LEU A 155 5.92 -12.18 -2.90
CA LEU A 155 4.72 -12.95 -3.19
C LEU A 155 3.72 -12.11 -3.98
N PHE A 156 3.16 -12.72 -5.02
CA PHE A 156 2.15 -12.13 -5.88
C PHE A 156 0.85 -12.91 -5.78
N TYR A 157 -0.23 -12.21 -5.45
CA TYR A 157 -1.57 -12.77 -5.30
C TYR A 157 -2.47 -12.29 -6.42
N PRO A 158 -2.57 -13.02 -7.54
CA PRO A 158 -3.48 -12.68 -8.62
C PRO A 158 -4.92 -13.01 -8.24
N VAL A 159 -5.83 -12.08 -8.46
CA VAL A 159 -7.28 -12.27 -8.30
C VAL A 159 -7.92 -12.27 -9.70
N GLU A 160 -8.77 -13.24 -9.99
CA GLU A 160 -9.39 -13.37 -11.32
C GLU A 160 -10.34 -12.21 -11.63
N LYS A 161 -11.19 -11.85 -10.65
CA LYS A 161 -12.15 -10.76 -10.74
C LYS A 161 -12.12 -9.95 -9.46
N GLY A 162 -11.89 -8.67 -9.57
CA GLY A 162 -11.76 -7.76 -8.43
C GLY A 162 -11.85 -6.29 -8.83
N GLY A 163 -11.86 -5.99 -10.13
CA GLY A 163 -11.79 -4.63 -10.60
C GLY A 163 -10.57 -3.92 -9.99
N HIS A 164 -10.74 -2.70 -9.53
CA HIS A 164 -9.71 -1.96 -8.80
C HIS A 164 -9.84 -2.11 -7.26
N PHE A 165 -10.59 -3.11 -6.80
CA PHE A 165 -10.92 -3.36 -5.39
C PHE A 165 -11.63 -2.18 -4.70
N LEU A 166 -12.51 -1.51 -5.44
CA LEU A 166 -13.34 -0.41 -4.96
C LEU A 166 -14.64 -0.94 -4.33
N GLU A 167 -15.35 -0.10 -3.57
CA GLU A 167 -16.69 -0.44 -3.07
C GLU A 167 -17.70 -0.71 -4.19
N GLU A 168 -17.57 -0.01 -5.31
CA GLU A 168 -18.36 -0.24 -6.53
C GLU A 168 -18.04 -1.56 -7.24
N ASP A 169 -16.83 -2.11 -7.02
CA ASP A 169 -16.45 -3.47 -7.42
C ASP A 169 -16.91 -4.53 -6.40
N GLY A 170 -17.61 -4.11 -5.33
CA GLY A 170 -18.09 -5.00 -4.26
C GLY A 170 -17.12 -5.16 -3.08
N PHE A 171 -16.03 -4.40 -3.02
CA PHE A 171 -15.03 -4.50 -1.96
C PHE A 171 -15.29 -3.50 -0.81
N ILE A 172 -16.33 -3.80 -0.01
CA ILE A 172 -16.55 -3.18 1.31
C ILE A 172 -15.86 -3.97 2.43
N THR A 173 -15.43 -5.20 2.14
CA THR A 173 -14.59 -6.07 2.96
C THR A 173 -13.49 -6.67 2.09
N PHE A 174 -12.32 -7.02 2.66
CA PHE A 174 -11.26 -7.67 1.91
C PHE A 174 -10.52 -8.72 2.76
N PRO A 175 -11.13 -9.92 2.94
CA PRO A 175 -10.55 -10.98 3.77
C PRO A 175 -9.14 -11.38 3.35
N LEU A 176 -8.83 -11.43 2.05
CA LEU A 176 -7.50 -11.80 1.55
C LEU A 176 -6.39 -10.89 2.12
N VAL A 177 -6.61 -9.57 2.16
CA VAL A 177 -5.63 -8.61 2.74
C VAL A 177 -5.44 -8.89 4.23
N TYR A 178 -6.54 -9.11 4.95
CA TYR A 178 -6.51 -9.43 6.38
C TYR A 178 -5.75 -10.74 6.66
N ASP A 179 -6.01 -11.80 5.89
CA ASP A 179 -5.37 -13.11 6.06
C ASP A 179 -3.85 -13.04 5.77
N ILE A 180 -3.46 -12.34 4.69
CA ILE A 180 -2.05 -12.15 4.34
C ILE A 180 -1.34 -11.37 5.46
N LEU A 181 -1.93 -10.29 5.96
CA LEU A 181 -1.32 -9.50 7.04
C LEU A 181 -1.15 -10.32 8.31
N ASN A 182 -2.17 -11.07 8.71
CA ASN A 182 -2.10 -11.94 9.88
C ASN A 182 -1.02 -13.01 9.75
N ASN A 183 -0.82 -13.56 8.57
CA ASN A 183 0.26 -14.52 8.33
C ASN A 183 1.63 -13.84 8.43
N MET A 184 1.80 -12.63 7.90
CA MET A 184 3.03 -11.85 8.05
C MET A 184 3.36 -11.58 9.53
N MET A 185 2.35 -11.22 10.33
CA MET A 185 2.51 -10.91 11.76
C MET A 185 2.85 -12.12 12.64
N LYS A 186 2.59 -13.34 12.17
CA LYS A 186 2.85 -14.60 12.91
C LYS A 186 4.24 -15.17 12.63
N THR A 187 4.87 -14.78 11.53
CA THR A 187 6.16 -15.37 11.07
C THR A 187 7.39 -14.70 11.66
N GLU A 188 7.22 -13.76 12.59
CA GLU A 188 8.30 -13.10 13.33
C GLU A 188 8.58 -13.71 14.70
#